data_8126c71685e8863e65e0484144a67e1e
#
_entry.id   8126c71685e8863e65e0484144a67e1e
#
_cell.length_a   1.000
_cell.length_b   1.000
_cell.length_c   1.000
_cell.angle_alpha   90.00
_cell.angle_beta   90.00
_cell.angle_gamma   90.00
#
_symmetry.space_group_name_H-M   'P 1'
#
loop_
_entity.id
_entity.type
_entity.pdbx_description
1 polymer ?
#
loop_
_entity_poly.entity_id
_entity_poly.type
_entity_poly.pdbx_seq_one_letter_code
_entity_poly.pdbx_strand_id
1 'polypeptide(L)'
;MHLYGDCAAERKQEKNNNMAKKKIYENYIGYTILKPIVDWNLKHSYRKVEVRGKENIPTDGAVIIAPNHCNTLMDALVILRAFDSPTVFGARADIFNNKFIGKIMTFLRILPMVRQRDGLRNVLKNNETQEIIVETLENRVRFCMFPEGRHRPAHSLQSLGKGTFRAALAANAKFGDRFPVYIVPTGLEYGDYFRYRSTSLVTFGKPINVTGFVKGQDVDNEVKLIEPLRKELAARMSELFTYLKDGEQLHDKWALTKILATHQGVRYGDFGTSLHEGMLANREIAARIEKACEEKPEEMSELLEKVEKFEKKRRKEKISIYSFRKKNNVLNIAGESLAALIGLPYWIFSAIVSAPMWLTYNLLRSKTRDRAFHNTVGFGVKLALGIILFLIYTILAFCLLPWPFALAVSLLTIPSYSMFFDYNEGMRRFISDIRLMGEKGLRKSYKEIVKTFNKEF
;
A
#
# COMPACT_ATOMS: atom_id res chain seq x y z
N MET A 1 12.59 -32.38 56.06
CA MET A 1 12.97 -31.06 55.47
C MET A 1 12.93 -31.05 53.97
N HIS A 2 12.05 -31.84 53.31
CA HIS A 2 11.94 -31.95 51.85
C HIS A 2 10.56 -31.56 51.29
N LEU A 3 9.61 -31.09 52.08
CA LEU A 3 8.25 -30.77 51.68
C LEU A 3 8.00 -29.27 51.37
N TYR A 4 8.96 -28.38 51.61
CA TYR A 4 8.82 -26.93 51.39
C TYR A 4 9.48 -26.43 50.09
N GLY A 5 10.30 -27.27 49.43
CA GLY A 5 10.98 -26.93 48.17
C GLY A 5 10.08 -27.02 46.93
N ASP A 6 9.21 -28.02 46.87
CA ASP A 6 8.38 -28.31 45.72
C ASP A 6 7.23 -27.30 45.52
N CYS A 7 6.65 -26.82 46.62
CA CYS A 7 5.56 -25.85 46.57
C CYS A 7 6.00 -24.45 46.07
N ALA A 8 7.28 -24.09 46.24
CA ALA A 8 7.82 -22.83 45.73
C ALA A 8 8.20 -22.92 44.24
N ALA A 9 8.64 -24.11 43.81
CA ALA A 9 8.92 -24.39 42.39
C ALA A 9 7.63 -24.49 41.58
N GLU A 10 6.60 -25.15 42.10
CA GLU A 10 5.26 -25.23 41.50
C GLU A 10 4.60 -23.85 41.44
N ARG A 11 4.67 -23.03 42.50
CA ARG A 11 4.16 -21.63 42.44
C ARG A 11 4.95 -20.73 41.50
N LYS A 12 6.24 -20.99 41.31
CA LYS A 12 7.05 -20.27 40.30
C LYS A 12 6.74 -20.74 38.88
N GLN A 13 6.45 -22.02 38.72
CA GLN A 13 6.03 -22.60 37.43
C GLN A 13 4.59 -22.23 37.13
N GLU A 14 3.67 -22.19 38.09
CA GLU A 14 2.32 -21.62 37.93
C GLU A 14 2.34 -20.11 37.70
N LYS A 15 3.19 -19.32 38.39
CA LYS A 15 3.36 -17.89 38.07
C LYS A 15 3.99 -17.63 36.73
N ASN A 16 4.85 -18.50 36.22
CA ASN A 16 5.38 -18.42 34.85
C ASN A 16 4.39 -18.94 33.81
N ASN A 17 3.49 -19.87 34.15
CA ASN A 17 2.38 -20.30 33.29
C ASN A 17 1.18 -19.36 33.38
N ASN A 18 0.99 -18.63 34.48
CA ASN A 18 -0.09 -17.65 34.67
C ASN A 18 0.25 -16.20 34.30
N MET A 19 1.40 -15.91 33.72
CA MET A 19 1.46 -14.84 32.75
C MET A 19 0.77 -15.36 31.49
N ALA A 20 -0.57 -15.39 31.49
CA ALA A 20 -1.39 -15.70 30.36
C ALA A 20 -0.76 -14.99 29.17
N LYS A 21 -0.28 -15.74 28.16
CA LYS A 21 0.29 -15.17 26.94
C LYS A 21 -0.75 -14.20 26.43
N LYS A 22 -0.49 -12.89 26.55
CA LYS A 22 -1.43 -11.87 26.10
C LYS A 22 -1.88 -12.22 24.70
N LYS A 23 -3.19 -12.22 24.49
CA LYS A 23 -3.77 -12.59 23.21
C LYS A 23 -3.51 -11.49 22.19
N ILE A 24 -3.32 -11.83 20.92
CA ILE A 24 -2.88 -10.91 19.87
C ILE A 24 -3.84 -9.71 19.66
N TYR A 25 -5.11 -9.87 19.99
CA TYR A 25 -6.14 -8.84 19.91
C TYR A 25 -6.21 -7.91 21.13
N GLU A 26 -5.52 -8.22 22.23
CA GLU A 26 -5.47 -7.38 23.42
C GLU A 26 -4.59 -6.14 23.22
N ASN A 27 -4.89 -5.06 23.95
CA ASN A 27 -4.10 -3.84 23.88
C ASN A 27 -2.79 -3.96 24.68
N TYR A 28 -1.69 -3.60 24.03
CA TYR A 28 -0.37 -3.49 24.64
C TYR A 28 0.02 -2.01 24.72
N ILE A 29 0.48 -1.56 25.89
CA ILE A 29 0.96 -0.19 26.11
C ILE A 29 2.03 0.17 25.07
N GLY A 30 3.00 -0.74 24.83
CA GLY A 30 4.04 -0.51 23.83
C GLY A 30 3.51 -0.30 22.40
N TYR A 31 2.45 -1.02 22.01
CA TYR A 31 1.80 -0.83 20.72
C TYR A 31 1.09 0.54 20.64
N THR A 32 0.41 0.94 21.72
CA THR A 32 -0.28 2.23 21.81
C THR A 32 0.70 3.41 21.70
N ILE A 33 1.91 3.28 22.25
CA ILE A 33 2.97 4.30 22.13
C ILE A 33 3.60 4.28 20.71
N LEU A 34 3.83 3.09 20.15
CA LEU A 34 4.49 2.95 18.86
C LEU A 34 3.60 3.39 17.68
N LYS A 35 2.28 3.13 17.75
CA LYS A 35 1.35 3.42 16.65
C LYS A 35 1.39 4.87 16.18
N PRO A 36 1.30 5.92 17.03
CA PRO A 36 1.41 7.31 16.59
C PRO A 36 2.73 7.62 15.87
N ILE A 37 3.85 7.03 16.30
CA ILE A 37 5.16 7.21 15.67
C ILE A 37 5.17 6.59 14.28
N VAL A 38 4.62 5.37 14.15
CA VAL A 38 4.47 4.67 12.86
C VAL A 38 3.55 5.46 11.93
N ASP A 39 2.40 5.94 12.41
CA ASP A 39 1.44 6.72 11.64
C ASP A 39 2.03 8.05 11.17
N TRP A 40 2.79 8.74 12.04
CA TRP A 40 3.49 9.97 11.69
C TRP A 40 4.57 9.70 10.63
N ASN A 41 5.38 8.67 10.82
CA ASN A 41 6.40 8.27 9.84
C ASN A 41 5.77 7.90 8.49
N LEU A 42 4.65 7.16 8.50
CA LEU A 42 3.93 6.78 7.30
C LEU A 42 3.36 8.00 6.55
N LYS A 43 2.75 8.94 7.28
CA LYS A 43 2.25 10.21 6.72
C LYS A 43 3.33 10.94 5.92
N HIS A 44 4.57 10.92 6.42
CA HIS A 44 5.71 11.60 5.78
C HIS A 44 6.48 10.71 4.79
N SER A 45 6.15 9.41 4.71
CA SER A 45 6.69 8.48 3.71
C SER A 45 5.96 8.58 2.38
N TYR A 46 4.74 9.09 2.39
CA TYR A 46 3.96 9.46 1.20
C TYR A 46 3.81 10.97 1.11
N ARG A 47 3.68 11.48 -0.12
CA ARG A 47 3.36 12.88 -0.37
C ARG A 47 1.91 13.18 -0.02
N LYS A 48 1.01 12.23 -0.32
CA LYS A 48 -0.39 12.27 0.04
C LYS A 48 -0.88 10.86 0.35
N VAL A 49 -1.62 10.73 1.44
CA VAL A 49 -2.42 9.53 1.76
C VAL A 49 -3.88 9.98 1.84
N GLU A 50 -4.72 9.40 1.02
CA GLU A 50 -6.16 9.67 1.01
C GLU A 50 -6.91 8.40 1.36
N VAL A 51 -7.95 8.53 2.22
CA VAL A 51 -8.79 7.42 2.66
C VAL A 51 -10.24 7.78 2.36
N ARG A 52 -10.97 6.87 1.72
CA ARG A 52 -12.38 7.02 1.35
C ARG A 52 -13.20 5.80 1.79
N GLY A 53 -14.49 6.02 2.01
CA GLY A 53 -15.43 4.95 2.32
C GLY A 53 -15.30 4.40 3.75
N LYS A 54 -14.72 5.14 4.71
CA LYS A 54 -14.66 4.69 6.12
C LYS A 54 -16.04 4.46 6.72
N GLU A 55 -17.03 5.19 6.25
CA GLU A 55 -18.44 5.08 6.60
C GLU A 55 -19.06 3.72 6.20
N ASN A 56 -18.47 3.01 5.25
CA ASN A 56 -18.90 1.68 4.84
C ASN A 56 -18.45 0.57 5.81
N ILE A 57 -17.61 0.88 6.80
CA ILE A 57 -17.10 -0.13 7.72
C ILE A 57 -18.11 -0.37 8.83
N PRO A 58 -18.71 -1.58 8.93
CA PRO A 58 -19.69 -1.87 9.95
C PRO A 58 -19.13 -1.75 11.37
N THR A 59 -19.97 -1.29 12.29
CA THR A 59 -19.66 -1.16 13.72
C THR A 59 -20.46 -2.12 14.60
N ASP A 60 -21.45 -2.79 14.03
CA ASP A 60 -22.39 -3.68 14.69
C ASP A 60 -21.97 -5.16 14.69
N GLY A 61 -20.92 -5.50 13.94
CA GLY A 61 -20.49 -6.89 13.75
C GLY A 61 -18.97 -7.10 13.72
N ALA A 62 -18.58 -8.30 13.38
CA ALA A 62 -17.21 -8.71 13.14
C ALA A 62 -16.77 -8.34 11.71
N VAL A 63 -15.56 -7.78 11.54
CA VAL A 63 -15.12 -7.21 10.28
C VAL A 63 -13.80 -7.82 9.81
N ILE A 64 -13.82 -8.38 8.60
CA ILE A 64 -12.63 -8.77 7.84
C ILE A 64 -12.40 -7.72 6.76
N ILE A 65 -11.27 -7.03 6.80
CA ILE A 65 -10.82 -6.12 5.75
C ILE A 65 -10.10 -6.96 4.68
N ALA A 66 -10.56 -6.87 3.43
CA ALA A 66 -10.06 -7.67 2.31
C ALA A 66 -9.52 -6.78 1.19
N PRO A 67 -8.26 -6.34 1.25
CA PRO A 67 -7.64 -5.46 0.24
C PRO A 67 -6.95 -6.24 -0.86
N ASN A 68 -6.77 -5.58 -2.05
CA ASN A 68 -5.78 -6.02 -3.03
C ASN A 68 -4.35 -5.85 -2.48
N HIS A 69 -3.38 -6.58 -3.02
CA HIS A 69 -2.01 -6.62 -2.48
C HIS A 69 -0.98 -6.24 -3.56
N CYS A 70 -0.48 -5.00 -3.51
CA CYS A 70 0.39 -4.45 -4.54
C CYS A 70 1.72 -3.85 -4.04
N ASN A 71 1.87 -3.57 -2.74
CA ASN A 71 3.05 -2.87 -2.21
C ASN A 71 3.53 -3.42 -0.85
N THR A 72 3.59 -4.74 -0.74
CA THR A 72 4.16 -5.47 0.41
C THR A 72 3.68 -4.96 1.79
N LEU A 73 4.61 -4.65 2.73
CA LEU A 73 4.29 -4.14 4.07
C LEU A 73 3.56 -2.78 4.03
N MET A 74 3.81 -1.97 2.99
CA MET A 74 3.18 -0.65 2.90
C MET A 74 1.66 -0.75 2.78
N ASP A 75 1.13 -1.81 2.14
CA ASP A 75 -0.31 -2.06 2.06
C ASP A 75 -0.94 -2.22 3.44
N ALA A 76 -0.31 -2.99 4.33
CA ALA A 76 -0.78 -3.15 5.70
C ALA A 76 -0.68 -1.84 6.50
N LEU A 77 0.39 -1.07 6.33
CA LEU A 77 0.61 0.18 7.05
C LEU A 77 -0.40 1.28 6.65
N VAL A 78 -0.74 1.42 5.37
CA VAL A 78 -1.72 2.43 4.93
C VAL A 78 -3.13 2.07 5.39
N ILE A 79 -3.46 0.78 5.48
CA ILE A 79 -4.71 0.31 6.08
C ILE A 79 -4.71 0.56 7.59
N LEU A 80 -3.62 0.20 8.29
CA LEU A 80 -3.48 0.42 9.74
C LEU A 80 -3.70 1.90 10.10
N ARG A 81 -3.15 2.81 9.29
CA ARG A 81 -3.31 4.25 9.48
C ARG A 81 -4.76 4.72 9.33
N ALA A 82 -5.58 4.01 8.56
CA ALA A 82 -7.00 4.37 8.41
C ALA A 82 -7.83 4.16 9.68
N PHE A 83 -7.29 3.44 10.69
CA PHE A 83 -7.96 3.10 11.92
C PHE A 83 -7.24 3.62 13.16
N ASP A 84 -8.00 4.16 14.11
CA ASP A 84 -7.48 4.56 15.43
C ASP A 84 -7.39 3.37 16.39
N SER A 85 -8.25 2.37 16.20
CA SER A 85 -8.28 1.14 17.01
C SER A 85 -7.45 0.01 16.37
N PRO A 86 -7.05 -0.97 17.20
CA PRO A 86 -6.22 -2.08 16.74
C PRO A 86 -6.82 -2.88 15.59
N THR A 87 -5.96 -3.32 14.70
CA THR A 87 -6.27 -4.26 13.61
C THR A 87 -5.24 -5.37 13.63
N VAL A 88 -5.67 -6.62 13.53
CA VAL A 88 -4.80 -7.79 13.40
C VAL A 88 -4.61 -8.11 11.93
N PHE A 89 -3.38 -8.42 11.51
CA PHE A 89 -3.05 -8.71 10.12
C PHE A 89 -2.60 -10.17 9.95
N GLY A 90 -2.95 -10.78 8.82
CA GLY A 90 -2.37 -12.04 8.39
C GLY A 90 -1.17 -11.82 7.47
N ALA A 91 -0.03 -12.45 7.74
CA ALA A 91 1.13 -12.47 6.86
C ALA A 91 1.68 -13.87 6.65
N ARG A 92 2.48 -14.08 5.63
CA ARG A 92 3.06 -15.39 5.28
C ARG A 92 3.87 -15.97 6.44
N ALA A 93 3.66 -17.25 6.74
CA ALA A 93 4.32 -17.94 7.86
C ALA A 93 5.85 -18.01 7.73
N ASP A 94 6.40 -18.03 6.49
CA ASP A 94 7.85 -18.07 6.25
C ASP A 94 8.59 -16.84 6.80
N ILE A 95 7.93 -15.68 6.93
CA ILE A 95 8.49 -14.47 7.55
C ILE A 95 8.80 -14.71 9.04
N PHE A 96 8.08 -15.63 9.70
CA PHE A 96 8.23 -15.94 11.12
C PHE A 96 9.32 -16.99 11.43
N ASN A 97 10.00 -17.54 10.42
CA ASN A 97 11.07 -18.53 10.61
C ASN A 97 12.24 -17.98 11.44
N ASN A 98 12.50 -16.68 11.36
CA ASN A 98 13.44 -16.02 12.26
C ASN A 98 12.74 -15.69 13.59
N LYS A 99 13.20 -16.25 14.71
CA LYS A 99 12.59 -16.07 16.04
C LYS A 99 12.49 -14.60 16.49
N PHE A 100 13.47 -13.76 16.13
CA PHE A 100 13.47 -12.35 16.47
C PHE A 100 12.43 -11.60 15.64
N ILE A 101 12.40 -11.82 14.32
CA ILE A 101 11.39 -11.25 13.43
C ILE A 101 9.99 -11.74 13.84
N GLY A 102 9.83 -13.01 14.16
CA GLY A 102 8.56 -13.57 14.63
C GLY A 102 8.01 -12.85 15.85
N LYS A 103 8.87 -12.56 16.86
CA LYS A 103 8.47 -11.78 18.05
C LYS A 103 8.02 -10.36 17.69
N ILE A 104 8.74 -9.69 16.78
CA ILE A 104 8.36 -8.35 16.31
C ILE A 104 7.02 -8.41 15.57
N MET A 105 6.81 -9.39 14.68
CA MET A 105 5.56 -9.54 13.93
C MET A 105 4.38 -9.78 14.89
N THR A 106 4.53 -10.66 15.88
CA THR A 106 3.49 -10.92 16.90
C THR A 106 3.19 -9.65 17.72
N PHE A 107 4.22 -8.90 18.12
CA PHE A 107 4.05 -7.61 18.81
C PHE A 107 3.29 -6.60 17.93
N LEU A 108 3.53 -6.59 16.62
CA LEU A 108 2.83 -5.75 15.66
C LEU A 108 1.45 -6.31 15.25
N ARG A 109 0.95 -7.33 15.95
CA ARG A 109 -0.36 -7.98 15.73
C ARG A 109 -0.48 -8.63 14.35
N ILE A 110 0.58 -9.25 13.91
CA ILE A 110 0.63 -9.97 12.65
C ILE A 110 0.66 -11.46 12.92
N LEU A 111 -0.31 -12.21 12.38
CA LEU A 111 -0.44 -13.66 12.49
C LEU A 111 0.24 -14.39 11.33
N PRO A 112 0.93 -15.51 11.59
CA PRO A 112 1.48 -16.35 10.54
C PRO A 112 0.36 -17.12 9.81
N MET A 113 0.24 -16.89 8.51
CA MET A 113 -0.70 -17.59 7.62
C MET A 113 0.04 -18.67 6.84
N VAL A 114 -0.31 -19.93 7.03
CA VAL A 114 0.27 -21.06 6.34
C VAL A 114 -0.51 -21.34 5.05
N ARG A 115 0.19 -21.58 3.94
CA ARG A 115 -0.43 -21.90 2.66
C ARG A 115 -0.61 -23.42 2.54
N GLN A 116 -1.68 -23.85 1.89
CA GLN A 116 -1.94 -25.28 1.64
C GLN A 116 -0.79 -25.99 0.87
N ARG A 117 0.04 -25.24 0.15
CA ARG A 117 1.20 -25.76 -0.60
C ARG A 117 2.36 -26.20 0.29
N ASP A 118 2.35 -25.84 1.58
CA ASP A 118 3.51 -26.02 2.46
C ASP A 118 3.53 -27.39 3.18
N GLY A 119 2.61 -28.33 2.82
CA GLY A 119 2.60 -29.73 3.26
C GLY A 119 1.67 -30.08 4.42
N LEU A 120 1.42 -31.38 4.63
CA LEU A 120 0.46 -31.93 5.61
C LEU A 120 0.72 -31.55 7.09
N ARG A 121 1.98 -31.36 7.50
CA ARG A 121 2.34 -30.89 8.85
C ARG A 121 1.78 -29.50 9.19
N ASN A 122 1.39 -28.77 8.17
CA ASN A 122 0.91 -27.39 8.32
C ASN A 122 -0.62 -27.30 8.45
N VAL A 123 -1.35 -28.39 8.29
CA VAL A 123 -2.82 -28.43 8.46
C VAL A 123 -3.20 -28.13 9.92
N LEU A 124 -2.51 -28.70 10.89
CA LEU A 124 -2.75 -28.43 12.32
C LEU A 124 -2.48 -26.96 12.67
N LYS A 125 -1.38 -26.39 12.17
CA LYS A 125 -1.09 -24.95 12.36
C LYS A 125 -2.11 -24.04 11.69
N ASN A 126 -2.72 -24.47 10.59
CA ASN A 126 -3.80 -23.73 9.95
C ASN A 126 -5.05 -23.68 10.83
N ASN A 127 -5.38 -24.77 11.51
CA ASN A 127 -6.54 -24.81 12.43
C ASN A 127 -6.32 -23.87 13.63
N GLU A 128 -5.15 -23.92 14.28
CA GLU A 128 -4.79 -22.99 15.36
C GLU A 128 -4.86 -21.52 14.91
N THR A 129 -4.32 -21.21 13.72
CA THR A 129 -4.37 -19.85 13.18
C THR A 129 -5.81 -19.42 12.89
N GLN A 130 -6.63 -20.32 12.35
CA GLN A 130 -8.04 -20.04 12.10
C GLN A 130 -8.83 -19.79 13.38
N GLU A 131 -8.56 -20.55 14.45
CA GLU A 131 -9.15 -20.34 15.77
C GLU A 131 -8.81 -18.95 16.32
N ILE A 132 -7.54 -18.51 16.21
CA ILE A 132 -7.10 -17.18 16.67
C ILE A 132 -7.80 -16.08 15.84
N ILE A 133 -8.01 -16.27 14.53
CA ILE A 133 -8.75 -15.33 13.69
C ILE A 133 -10.20 -15.23 14.13
N VAL A 134 -10.86 -16.38 14.34
CA VAL A 134 -12.26 -16.42 14.79
C VAL A 134 -12.40 -15.79 16.18
N GLU A 135 -11.49 -16.06 17.10
CA GLU A 135 -11.46 -15.43 18.43
C GLU A 135 -11.24 -13.91 18.35
N THR A 136 -10.34 -13.44 17.45
CA THR A 136 -10.12 -12.02 17.18
C THR A 136 -11.41 -11.34 16.70
N LEU A 137 -12.12 -11.96 15.78
CA LEU A 137 -13.38 -11.47 15.23
C LEU A 137 -14.50 -11.49 16.25
N GLU A 138 -14.56 -12.52 17.11
CA GLU A 138 -15.52 -12.63 18.21
C GLU A 138 -15.39 -11.49 19.22
N ASN A 139 -14.14 -11.03 19.47
CA ASN A 139 -13.85 -9.86 20.29
C ASN A 139 -14.01 -8.52 19.55
N ARG A 140 -14.62 -8.54 18.33
CA ARG A 140 -14.88 -7.38 17.47
C ARG A 140 -13.61 -6.57 17.15
N VAL A 141 -12.45 -7.22 17.17
CA VAL A 141 -11.20 -6.66 16.66
C VAL A 141 -11.12 -6.97 15.16
N ARG A 142 -10.85 -5.96 14.34
CA ARG A 142 -10.75 -6.11 12.89
C ARG A 142 -9.62 -7.04 12.53
N PHE A 143 -9.87 -7.90 11.56
CA PHE A 143 -8.85 -8.75 10.96
C PHE A 143 -8.64 -8.33 9.50
N CYS A 144 -7.41 -8.06 9.11
CA CYS A 144 -7.04 -7.72 7.75
C CYS A 144 -6.30 -8.88 7.10
N MET A 145 -6.82 -9.37 5.99
CA MET A 145 -6.23 -10.44 5.21
C MET A 145 -6.25 -10.09 3.73
N PHE A 146 -5.09 -10.20 3.09
CA PHE A 146 -4.94 -10.01 1.66
C PHE A 146 -5.38 -11.29 0.91
N PRO A 147 -6.55 -11.29 0.25
CA PRO A 147 -7.11 -12.51 -0.31
C PRO A 147 -6.29 -13.06 -1.48
N GLU A 148 -5.50 -12.25 -2.16
CA GLU A 148 -4.58 -12.67 -3.22
C GLU A 148 -3.42 -13.55 -2.71
N GLY A 149 -3.07 -13.46 -1.42
CA GLY A 149 -2.02 -14.25 -0.76
C GLY A 149 -0.59 -13.99 -1.25
N ARG A 150 -0.37 -13.13 -2.23
CA ARG A 150 0.93 -12.63 -2.70
C ARG A 150 0.76 -11.22 -3.27
N HIS A 151 1.77 -10.39 -3.12
CA HIS A 151 1.75 -9.05 -3.69
C HIS A 151 2.14 -9.09 -5.18
N ARG A 152 1.51 -8.19 -5.95
CA ARG A 152 1.87 -7.91 -7.35
C ARG A 152 1.61 -6.43 -7.66
N PRO A 153 2.64 -5.65 -8.03
CA PRO A 153 2.50 -4.24 -8.35
C PRO A 153 1.85 -4.05 -9.73
N ALA A 154 0.55 -4.26 -9.81
CA ALA A 154 -0.22 -4.19 -11.06
C ALA A 154 -1.64 -3.66 -10.82
N HIS A 155 -2.23 -3.06 -11.83
CA HIS A 155 -3.62 -2.60 -11.84
C HIS A 155 -4.58 -3.72 -12.24
N SER A 156 -4.48 -4.86 -11.57
CA SER A 156 -5.27 -6.07 -11.83
C SER A 156 -5.41 -6.86 -10.55
N LEU A 157 -6.43 -7.69 -10.43
CA LEU A 157 -6.61 -8.64 -9.34
C LEU A 157 -6.02 -9.98 -9.72
N GLN A 158 -5.32 -10.58 -8.77
CA GLN A 158 -4.94 -11.99 -8.85
C GLN A 158 -6.10 -12.87 -8.36
N SER A 159 -6.03 -14.17 -8.62
CA SER A 159 -7.01 -15.12 -8.10
C SER A 159 -7.06 -15.06 -6.57
N LEU A 160 -8.26 -14.87 -6.02
CA LEU A 160 -8.48 -14.79 -4.58
C LEU A 160 -8.40 -16.19 -3.96
N GLY A 161 -7.60 -16.33 -2.90
CA GLY A 161 -7.49 -17.56 -2.12
C GLY A 161 -8.73 -17.82 -1.25
N LYS A 162 -8.89 -19.06 -0.81
CA LYS A 162 -10.04 -19.49 0.00
C LYS A 162 -9.96 -19.05 1.49
N GLY A 163 -8.81 -18.56 1.96
CA GLY A 163 -8.55 -18.28 3.39
C GLY A 163 -9.52 -17.28 4.00
N THR A 164 -9.74 -16.15 3.33
CA THR A 164 -10.64 -15.09 3.78
C THR A 164 -12.07 -15.60 3.96
N PHE A 165 -12.56 -16.38 3.02
CA PHE A 165 -13.93 -16.93 3.03
C PHE A 165 -14.10 -18.00 4.10
N ARG A 166 -13.12 -18.90 4.27
CA ARG A 166 -13.12 -19.88 5.34
C ARG A 166 -13.14 -19.23 6.73
N ALA A 167 -12.33 -18.19 6.93
CA ALA A 167 -12.33 -17.44 8.18
C ALA A 167 -13.68 -16.78 8.45
N ALA A 168 -14.29 -16.17 7.43
CA ALA A 168 -15.60 -15.53 7.54
C ALA A 168 -16.73 -16.54 7.83
N LEU A 169 -16.75 -17.68 7.14
CA LEU A 169 -17.74 -18.73 7.34
C LEU A 169 -17.58 -19.39 8.72
N ALA A 170 -16.37 -19.71 9.16
CA ALA A 170 -16.09 -20.25 10.49
C ALA A 170 -16.50 -19.27 11.62
N ALA A 171 -16.27 -17.98 11.42
CA ALA A 171 -16.72 -16.95 12.34
C ALA A 171 -18.25 -16.88 12.37
N ASN A 172 -18.91 -16.93 11.21
CA ASN A 172 -20.36 -16.96 11.10
C ASN A 172 -20.97 -18.20 11.78
N ALA A 173 -20.39 -19.38 11.59
CA ALA A 173 -20.82 -20.62 12.24
C ALA A 173 -20.71 -20.54 13.77
N LYS A 174 -19.68 -19.87 14.30
CA LYS A 174 -19.45 -19.76 15.74
C LYS A 174 -20.35 -18.74 16.43
N PHE A 175 -20.59 -17.59 15.80
CA PHE A 175 -21.29 -16.47 16.47
C PHE A 175 -22.21 -15.63 15.56
N GLY A 176 -22.51 -16.09 14.35
CA GLY A 176 -23.37 -15.36 13.41
C GLY A 176 -24.81 -15.13 13.91
N ASP A 177 -25.25 -15.90 14.90
CA ASP A 177 -26.55 -15.70 15.56
C ASP A 177 -26.53 -14.56 16.59
N ARG A 178 -25.33 -14.18 17.10
CA ARG A 178 -25.16 -13.11 18.10
C ARG A 178 -24.98 -11.75 17.43
N PHE A 179 -24.19 -11.69 16.38
CA PHE A 179 -23.93 -10.49 15.58
C PHE A 179 -23.36 -10.86 14.19
N PRO A 180 -23.60 -10.01 13.18
CA PRO A 180 -23.20 -10.32 11.81
C PRO A 180 -21.70 -10.33 11.58
N VAL A 181 -21.28 -11.11 10.57
CA VAL A 181 -19.91 -11.15 10.05
C VAL A 181 -19.87 -10.46 8.70
N TYR A 182 -18.92 -9.55 8.52
CA TYR A 182 -18.74 -8.78 7.30
C TYR A 182 -17.38 -8.97 6.67
N ILE A 183 -17.33 -9.02 5.33
CA ILE A 183 -16.11 -8.83 4.55
C ILE A 183 -16.21 -7.43 3.92
N VAL A 184 -15.22 -6.57 4.16
CA VAL A 184 -15.14 -5.23 3.58
C VAL A 184 -14.15 -5.24 2.42
N PRO A 185 -14.63 -5.20 1.17
CA PRO A 185 -13.77 -5.04 0.00
C PRO A 185 -12.97 -3.75 0.13
N THR A 186 -11.68 -3.79 -0.14
CA THR A 186 -10.83 -2.62 0.00
C THR A 186 -9.93 -2.48 -1.21
N GLY A 187 -9.89 -1.28 -1.80
CA GLY A 187 -9.01 -0.93 -2.91
C GLY A 187 -7.79 -0.15 -2.44
N LEU A 188 -6.62 -0.58 -2.86
CA LEU A 188 -5.36 0.14 -2.67
C LEU A 188 -4.84 0.57 -4.03
N GLU A 189 -4.52 1.85 -4.17
CA GLU A 189 -3.91 2.40 -5.37
C GLU A 189 -2.76 3.34 -5.01
N TYR A 190 -1.67 3.27 -5.79
CA TYR A 190 -0.47 4.08 -5.58
C TYR A 190 -0.12 4.84 -6.86
N GLY A 191 0.35 6.06 -6.70
CA GLY A 191 0.87 6.83 -7.84
C GLY A 191 2.14 6.20 -8.45
N ASP A 192 2.94 5.54 -7.61
CA ASP A 192 4.09 4.72 -8.01
C ASP A 192 4.34 3.65 -6.93
N TYR A 193 4.36 2.38 -7.31
CA TYR A 193 4.55 1.26 -6.38
C TYR A 193 5.96 1.21 -5.77
N PHE A 194 6.96 1.74 -6.45
CA PHE A 194 8.36 1.55 -6.09
C PHE A 194 9.04 2.79 -5.53
N ARG A 195 8.40 3.95 -5.69
CA ARG A 195 8.99 5.23 -5.32
C ARG A 195 8.59 5.66 -3.92
N TYR A 196 9.62 5.88 -3.10
CA TYR A 196 9.44 6.59 -1.84
C TYR A 196 8.91 8.02 -2.10
N ARG A 197 8.05 8.55 -1.25
CA ARG A 197 7.35 9.83 -1.45
C ARG A 197 6.39 9.83 -2.65
N SER A 198 5.77 8.69 -2.95
CA SER A 198 4.63 8.60 -3.87
C SER A 198 3.31 9.03 -3.19
N THR A 199 2.19 8.66 -3.75
CA THR A 199 0.85 8.86 -3.18
C THR A 199 0.19 7.52 -2.92
N SER A 200 -0.75 7.47 -1.98
CA SER A 200 -1.52 6.28 -1.66
C SER A 200 -2.99 6.63 -1.45
N LEU A 201 -3.87 5.86 -2.08
CA LEU A 201 -5.31 5.90 -1.89
C LEU A 201 -5.78 4.58 -1.29
N VAL A 202 -6.61 4.66 -0.25
CA VAL A 202 -7.32 3.54 0.36
C VAL A 202 -8.81 3.80 0.19
N THR A 203 -9.53 2.87 -0.45
CA THR A 203 -10.97 2.96 -0.65
C THR A 203 -11.67 1.75 -0.05
N PHE A 204 -12.51 1.96 0.98
CA PHE A 204 -13.35 0.92 1.56
C PHE A 204 -14.68 0.87 0.81
N GLY A 205 -15.00 -0.29 0.24
CA GLY A 205 -16.25 -0.52 -0.48
C GLY A 205 -17.40 -0.94 0.45
N LYS A 206 -18.59 -1.09 -0.13
CA LYS A 206 -19.75 -1.60 0.59
C LYS A 206 -19.50 -3.00 1.12
N PRO A 207 -19.78 -3.28 2.41
CA PRO A 207 -19.48 -4.57 3.03
C PRO A 207 -20.35 -5.69 2.43
N ILE A 208 -19.79 -6.90 2.40
CA ILE A 208 -20.54 -8.13 2.14
C ILE A 208 -20.98 -8.65 3.51
N ASN A 209 -22.29 -8.68 3.76
CA ASN A 209 -22.85 -9.30 4.96
C ASN A 209 -22.85 -10.83 4.77
N VAL A 210 -21.84 -11.51 5.31
CA VAL A 210 -21.69 -12.96 5.20
C VAL A 210 -22.82 -13.69 5.89
N THR A 211 -23.26 -13.22 7.06
CA THR A 211 -24.37 -13.83 7.81
C THR A 211 -25.68 -13.77 7.02
N GLY A 212 -25.99 -12.61 6.43
CA GLY A 212 -27.14 -12.47 5.55
C GLY A 212 -27.01 -13.30 4.26
N PHE A 213 -25.81 -13.37 3.72
CA PHE A 213 -25.52 -14.17 2.53
C PHE A 213 -25.75 -15.67 2.77
N VAL A 214 -25.26 -16.21 3.90
CA VAL A 214 -25.46 -17.61 4.29
C VAL A 214 -26.94 -17.92 4.51
N LYS A 215 -27.69 -17.06 5.22
CA LYS A 215 -29.15 -17.24 5.47
C LYS A 215 -29.97 -17.19 4.20
N GLY A 216 -29.54 -16.49 3.17
CA GLY A 216 -30.23 -16.37 1.88
C GLY A 216 -29.96 -17.52 0.90
N GLN A 217 -29.09 -18.48 1.27
CA GLN A 217 -28.73 -19.61 0.41
C GLN A 217 -29.25 -20.91 1.05
N ASP A 218 -30.02 -21.66 0.30
CA ASP A 218 -30.48 -23.02 0.68
C ASP A 218 -29.35 -24.02 0.32
N VAL A 219 -28.28 -24.04 1.10
CA VAL A 219 -27.10 -24.87 0.82
C VAL A 219 -26.60 -25.56 2.09
N ASP A 220 -26.74 -26.87 2.14
CA ASP A 220 -26.27 -27.71 3.25
C ASP A 220 -24.76 -27.74 3.50
N ASN A 221 -23.97 -27.21 2.57
CA ASN A 221 -22.49 -27.28 2.63
C ASN A 221 -21.86 -25.90 2.45
N GLU A 222 -21.29 -25.34 3.52
CA GLU A 222 -20.59 -24.06 3.53
C GLU A 222 -19.47 -23.94 2.49
N VAL A 223 -18.83 -25.06 2.09
CA VAL A 223 -17.76 -25.06 1.08
C VAL A 223 -18.30 -24.57 -0.28
N LYS A 224 -19.57 -24.83 -0.59
CA LYS A 224 -20.23 -24.36 -1.83
C LYS A 224 -20.44 -22.85 -1.84
N LEU A 225 -20.44 -22.19 -0.68
CA LEU A 225 -20.60 -20.74 -0.56
C LEU A 225 -19.29 -19.95 -0.84
N ILE A 226 -18.14 -20.63 -0.80
CA ILE A 226 -16.83 -19.97 -1.01
C ILE A 226 -16.75 -19.36 -2.42
N GLU A 227 -17.18 -20.06 -3.44
CA GLU A 227 -17.07 -19.58 -4.82
C GLU A 227 -17.98 -18.38 -5.13
N PRO A 228 -19.26 -18.38 -4.75
CA PRO A 228 -20.12 -17.21 -4.88
C PRO A 228 -19.59 -16.00 -4.11
N LEU A 229 -19.15 -16.17 -2.84
CA LEU A 229 -18.55 -15.10 -2.04
C LEU A 229 -17.27 -14.55 -2.68
N ARG A 230 -16.45 -15.43 -3.28
CA ARG A 230 -15.21 -15.06 -3.98
C ARG A 230 -15.50 -14.20 -5.19
N LYS A 231 -16.50 -14.57 -6.00
CA LYS A 231 -16.92 -13.79 -7.17
C LYS A 231 -17.45 -12.43 -6.76
N GLU A 232 -18.28 -12.38 -5.72
CA GLU A 232 -18.86 -11.14 -5.19
C GLU A 232 -17.76 -10.21 -4.65
N LEU A 233 -16.78 -10.75 -3.88
CA LEU A 233 -15.66 -9.96 -3.37
C LEU A 233 -14.80 -9.43 -4.53
N ALA A 234 -14.47 -10.26 -5.51
CA ALA A 234 -13.66 -9.84 -6.66
C ALA A 234 -14.34 -8.73 -7.46
N ALA A 235 -15.65 -8.86 -7.72
CA ALA A 235 -16.44 -7.84 -8.41
C ALA A 235 -16.40 -6.50 -7.66
N ARG A 236 -16.71 -6.51 -6.35
CA ARG A 236 -16.68 -5.27 -5.53
C ARG A 236 -15.28 -4.68 -5.41
N MET A 237 -14.23 -5.51 -5.30
CA MET A 237 -12.86 -5.02 -5.24
C MET A 237 -12.41 -4.33 -6.53
N SER A 238 -12.77 -4.87 -7.70
CA SER A 238 -12.41 -4.30 -9.00
C SER A 238 -12.97 -2.88 -9.23
N GLU A 239 -13.99 -2.49 -8.47
CA GLU A 239 -14.58 -1.15 -8.52
C GLU A 239 -13.84 -0.10 -7.65
N LEU A 240 -12.92 -0.52 -6.79
CA LEU A 240 -12.31 0.33 -5.77
C LEU A 240 -10.93 0.88 -6.13
N PHE A 241 -10.40 0.50 -7.27
CA PHE A 241 -9.12 1.00 -7.82
C PHE A 241 -9.17 0.95 -9.36
N THR A 242 -8.16 1.51 -10.02
CA THR A 242 -8.03 1.40 -11.48
C THR A 242 -7.76 -0.05 -11.86
N TYR A 243 -8.78 -0.73 -12.37
CA TYR A 243 -8.74 -2.16 -12.68
C TYR A 243 -8.66 -2.40 -14.18
N LEU A 244 -7.74 -3.28 -14.58
CA LEU A 244 -7.59 -3.83 -15.92
C LEU A 244 -7.59 -5.37 -15.83
N LYS A 245 -8.17 -6.06 -16.80
CA LYS A 245 -8.14 -7.52 -16.87
C LYS A 245 -6.70 -8.01 -17.02
N ASP A 246 -6.36 -9.05 -16.27
CA ASP A 246 -5.06 -9.69 -16.32
C ASP A 246 -4.78 -10.32 -17.69
N GLY A 247 -3.55 -10.28 -18.15
CA GLY A 247 -3.14 -10.82 -19.44
C GLY A 247 -1.80 -10.25 -19.92
N GLU A 248 -1.33 -10.74 -21.06
CA GLU A 248 -0.02 -10.37 -21.62
C GLU A 248 0.11 -8.86 -21.90
N GLN A 249 -0.95 -8.22 -22.34
CA GLN A 249 -0.98 -6.79 -22.68
C GLN A 249 -1.35 -5.86 -21.52
N LEU A 250 -1.42 -6.36 -20.28
CA LEU A 250 -1.79 -5.56 -19.10
C LEU A 250 -0.94 -4.29 -18.96
N HIS A 251 0.37 -4.41 -19.22
CA HIS A 251 1.30 -3.29 -19.13
C HIS A 251 0.99 -2.19 -20.15
N ASP A 252 0.65 -2.57 -21.38
CA ASP A 252 0.39 -1.64 -22.47
C ASP A 252 -1.00 -1.00 -22.32
N LYS A 253 -2.00 -1.74 -21.84
CA LYS A 253 -3.30 -1.19 -21.44
C LYS A 253 -3.14 -0.13 -20.34
N TRP A 254 -2.30 -0.39 -19.33
CA TRP A 254 -2.01 0.60 -18.30
C TRP A 254 -1.26 1.81 -18.85
N ALA A 255 -0.33 1.60 -19.77
CA ALA A 255 0.36 2.69 -20.44
C ALA A 255 -0.61 3.55 -21.25
N LEU A 256 -1.53 2.93 -22.01
CA LEU A 256 -2.58 3.62 -22.74
C LEU A 256 -3.52 4.40 -21.81
N THR A 257 -3.93 3.80 -20.67
CA THR A 257 -4.72 4.49 -19.65
C THR A 257 -4.05 5.79 -19.22
N LYS A 258 -2.74 5.76 -18.93
CA LYS A 258 -1.98 6.97 -18.53
C LYS A 258 -1.85 7.99 -19.67
N ILE A 259 -1.69 7.55 -20.90
CA ILE A 259 -1.65 8.43 -22.09
C ILE A 259 -2.97 9.19 -22.22
N LEU A 260 -4.09 8.48 -22.18
CA LEU A 260 -5.42 9.07 -22.31
C LEU A 260 -5.79 9.96 -21.12
N ALA A 261 -5.51 9.51 -19.90
CA ALA A 261 -5.70 10.30 -18.69
C ALA A 261 -4.89 11.61 -18.72
N THR A 262 -3.63 11.53 -19.17
CA THR A 262 -2.77 12.72 -19.34
C THR A 262 -3.35 13.68 -20.39
N HIS A 263 -3.89 13.16 -21.48
CA HIS A 263 -4.54 13.96 -22.54
C HIS A 263 -5.80 14.67 -22.04
N GLN A 264 -6.62 13.98 -21.25
CA GLN A 264 -7.84 14.53 -20.63
C GLN A 264 -7.52 15.51 -19.48
N GLY A 265 -6.25 15.68 -19.11
CA GLY A 265 -5.84 16.56 -18.02
C GLY A 265 -6.07 16.00 -16.63
N VAL A 266 -6.26 14.68 -16.49
CA VAL A 266 -6.39 14.01 -15.18
C VAL A 266 -5.16 14.26 -14.33
N ARG A 267 -5.40 14.80 -13.12
CA ARG A 267 -4.34 15.19 -12.17
C ARG A 267 -4.28 14.20 -11.01
N TYR A 268 -3.66 13.06 -11.24
CA TYR A 268 -3.48 12.08 -10.17
C TYR A 268 -2.24 12.38 -9.33
N GLY A 269 -2.46 12.75 -8.06
CA GLY A 269 -1.39 12.99 -7.10
C GLY A 269 -0.69 14.35 -7.19
N ASP A 270 -1.21 15.30 -7.95
CA ASP A 270 -0.76 16.69 -7.93
C ASP A 270 -1.24 17.39 -6.65
N PHE A 271 -0.58 18.50 -6.28
CA PHE A 271 -0.99 19.31 -5.13
C PHE A 271 -2.41 19.84 -5.29
N GLY A 272 -3.22 19.71 -4.24
CA GLY A 272 -4.62 20.20 -4.22
C GLY A 272 -5.63 19.30 -4.97
N THR A 273 -5.20 18.21 -5.65
CA THR A 273 -6.14 17.31 -6.35
C THR A 273 -6.52 16.10 -5.50
N SER A 274 -7.75 15.59 -5.69
CA SER A 274 -8.21 14.34 -5.08
C SER A 274 -7.58 13.14 -5.79
N LEU A 275 -7.01 12.21 -5.02
CA LEU A 275 -6.54 10.92 -5.56
C LEU A 275 -7.72 10.06 -5.99
N HIS A 276 -8.82 10.14 -5.25
CA HIS A 276 -10.04 9.39 -5.55
C HIS A 276 -10.67 9.81 -6.89
N GLU A 277 -10.80 11.12 -7.14
CA GLU A 277 -11.31 11.61 -8.44
C GLU A 277 -10.40 11.19 -9.60
N GLY A 278 -9.07 11.28 -9.41
CA GLY A 278 -8.11 10.81 -10.40
C GLY A 278 -8.20 9.31 -10.66
N MET A 279 -8.44 8.50 -9.62
CA MET A 279 -8.67 7.06 -9.74
C MET A 279 -9.97 6.76 -10.50
N LEU A 280 -11.08 7.47 -10.19
CA LEU A 280 -12.34 7.29 -10.90
C LEU A 280 -12.19 7.59 -12.40
N ALA A 281 -11.51 8.68 -12.76
CA ALA A 281 -11.23 9.02 -14.15
C ALA A 281 -10.36 7.94 -14.85
N ASN A 282 -9.31 7.46 -14.18
CA ASN A 282 -8.49 6.37 -14.71
C ASN A 282 -9.30 5.08 -14.89
N ARG A 283 -10.20 4.75 -13.97
CA ARG A 283 -11.07 3.57 -14.04
C ARG A 283 -12.04 3.65 -15.21
N GLU A 284 -12.62 4.82 -15.45
CA GLU A 284 -13.50 5.03 -16.62
C GLU A 284 -12.74 4.81 -17.94
N ILE A 285 -11.51 5.36 -18.05
CA ILE A 285 -10.66 5.14 -19.22
C ILE A 285 -10.28 3.67 -19.35
N ALA A 286 -9.92 3.00 -18.25
CA ALA A 286 -9.59 1.58 -18.25
C ALA A 286 -10.77 0.71 -18.70
N ALA A 287 -11.99 1.03 -18.26
CA ALA A 287 -13.20 0.32 -18.68
C ALA A 287 -13.46 0.49 -20.19
N ARG A 288 -13.23 1.69 -20.77
CA ARG A 288 -13.32 1.91 -22.22
C ARG A 288 -12.28 1.09 -22.98
N ILE A 289 -11.05 1.00 -22.47
CA ILE A 289 -9.99 0.18 -23.08
C ILE A 289 -10.37 -1.30 -23.07
N GLU A 290 -10.88 -1.82 -21.93
CA GLU A 290 -11.30 -3.22 -21.83
C GLU A 290 -12.46 -3.53 -22.79
N LYS A 291 -13.44 -2.64 -22.88
CA LYS A 291 -14.53 -2.75 -23.83
C LYS A 291 -14.04 -2.77 -25.27
N ALA A 292 -13.11 -1.86 -25.63
CA ALA A 292 -12.52 -1.81 -26.95
C ALA A 292 -11.74 -3.10 -27.29
N CYS A 293 -11.05 -3.69 -26.31
CA CYS A 293 -10.38 -4.99 -26.49
C CYS A 293 -11.37 -6.14 -26.76
N GLU A 294 -12.59 -6.07 -26.25
CA GLU A 294 -13.64 -7.07 -26.48
C GLU A 294 -14.33 -6.87 -27.84
N GLU A 295 -14.64 -5.62 -28.21
CA GLU A 295 -15.37 -5.28 -29.41
C GLU A 295 -14.52 -5.30 -30.69
N LYS A 296 -13.23 -4.89 -30.59
CA LYS A 296 -12.30 -4.73 -31.72
C LYS A 296 -10.90 -5.23 -31.34
N PRO A 297 -10.71 -6.54 -31.12
CA PRO A 297 -9.46 -7.09 -30.59
C PRO A 297 -8.25 -6.87 -31.52
N GLU A 298 -8.40 -6.96 -32.82
CA GLU A 298 -7.31 -6.81 -33.80
C GLU A 298 -6.81 -5.37 -33.84
N GLU A 299 -7.70 -4.39 -33.99
CA GLU A 299 -7.37 -2.96 -34.04
C GLU A 299 -6.78 -2.47 -32.70
N MET A 300 -7.30 -2.99 -31.58
CA MET A 300 -6.74 -2.70 -30.27
C MET A 300 -5.34 -3.30 -30.08
N SER A 301 -5.09 -4.51 -30.56
CA SER A 301 -3.77 -5.11 -30.51
C SER A 301 -2.73 -4.27 -31.29
N GLU A 302 -3.07 -3.82 -32.50
CA GLU A 302 -2.21 -2.91 -33.27
C GLU A 302 -1.94 -1.58 -32.57
N LEU A 303 -2.97 -1.02 -31.90
CA LEU A 303 -2.80 0.21 -31.12
C LEU A 303 -1.89 -0.02 -29.90
N LEU A 304 -2.05 -1.15 -29.19
CA LEU A 304 -1.22 -1.48 -28.05
C LEU A 304 0.25 -1.72 -28.42
N GLU A 305 0.54 -2.28 -29.61
CA GLU A 305 1.91 -2.34 -30.15
C GLU A 305 2.52 -0.94 -30.37
N LYS A 306 1.72 0.00 -30.89
CA LYS A 306 2.16 1.41 -31.04
C LYS A 306 2.44 2.04 -29.67
N VAL A 307 1.61 1.73 -28.67
CA VAL A 307 1.78 2.17 -27.28
C VAL A 307 3.07 1.59 -26.67
N GLU A 308 3.35 0.31 -26.88
CA GLU A 308 4.58 -0.33 -26.41
C GLU A 308 5.84 0.35 -27.00
N LYS A 309 5.85 0.57 -28.33
CA LYS A 309 6.95 1.25 -29.03
C LYS A 309 7.14 2.69 -28.51
N PHE A 310 6.05 3.41 -28.27
CA PHE A 310 6.06 4.74 -27.68
C PHE A 310 6.63 4.71 -26.25
N GLU A 311 6.17 3.80 -25.40
CA GLU A 311 6.64 3.66 -24.02
C GLU A 311 8.12 3.27 -23.93
N LYS A 312 8.59 2.36 -24.79
CA LYS A 312 10.01 2.00 -24.88
C LYS A 312 10.88 3.23 -25.21
N LYS A 313 10.48 4.01 -26.23
CA LYS A 313 11.20 5.23 -26.62
C LYS A 313 11.14 6.29 -25.53
N ARG A 314 9.95 6.57 -24.98
CA ARG A 314 9.76 7.55 -23.89
C ARG A 314 10.62 7.26 -22.68
N ARG A 315 10.69 5.98 -22.26
CA ARG A 315 11.52 5.54 -21.12
C ARG A 315 13.01 5.65 -21.41
N LYS A 316 13.45 5.32 -22.61
CA LYS A 316 14.84 5.49 -23.05
C LYS A 316 15.28 6.93 -22.94
N GLU A 317 14.44 7.86 -23.40
CA GLU A 317 14.69 9.31 -23.32
C GLU A 317 14.44 9.89 -21.91
N LYS A 318 14.03 9.07 -20.94
CA LYS A 318 13.73 9.47 -19.56
C LYS A 318 12.71 10.61 -19.48
N ILE A 319 11.71 10.59 -20.35
CA ILE A 319 10.61 11.56 -20.40
C ILE A 319 9.41 11.03 -19.62
N SER A 320 8.85 11.86 -18.73
CA SER A 320 7.64 11.54 -17.97
C SER A 320 6.40 11.64 -18.87
N ILE A 321 5.43 10.73 -18.69
CA ILE A 321 4.15 10.84 -19.39
C ILE A 321 3.43 12.16 -19.04
N TYR A 322 3.58 12.63 -17.81
CA TYR A 322 2.95 13.87 -17.34
C TYR A 322 3.49 15.14 -18.01
N SER A 323 4.65 15.08 -18.65
CA SER A 323 5.23 16.20 -19.43
C SER A 323 4.38 16.52 -20.69
N PHE A 324 3.62 15.55 -21.21
CA PHE A 324 2.74 15.74 -22.36
C PHE A 324 1.48 16.54 -22.05
N ARG A 325 1.10 16.68 -20.77
CA ARG A 325 -0.06 17.47 -20.32
C ARG A 325 0.16 18.97 -20.46
N LYS A 326 1.38 19.44 -20.22
CA LYS A 326 1.70 20.86 -20.24
C LYS A 326 1.93 21.35 -21.67
N LYS A 327 1.47 22.58 -21.97
CA LYS A 327 2.07 23.34 -23.06
C LYS A 327 3.45 23.78 -22.58
N ASN A 328 4.50 23.02 -22.96
CA ASN A 328 5.88 23.36 -22.63
C ASN A 328 6.24 24.64 -23.42
N ASN A 329 6.01 25.80 -22.80
CA ASN A 329 6.43 27.09 -23.28
C ASN A 329 7.60 27.60 -22.43
N VAL A 330 8.31 28.60 -22.95
CA VAL A 330 9.48 29.19 -22.30
C VAL A 330 9.14 29.74 -20.91
N LEU A 331 7.95 30.29 -20.72
CA LEU A 331 7.48 30.84 -19.43
C LEU A 331 7.37 29.78 -18.33
N ASN A 332 6.80 28.60 -18.67
CA ASN A 332 6.68 27.50 -17.71
C ASN A 332 8.06 26.98 -17.28
N ILE A 333 8.97 26.84 -18.23
CA ILE A 333 10.34 26.41 -17.96
C ILE A 333 11.12 27.45 -17.13
N ALA A 334 10.96 28.74 -17.45
CA ALA A 334 11.55 29.81 -16.65
C ALA A 334 11.02 29.80 -15.20
N GLY A 335 9.71 29.62 -15.01
CA GLY A 335 9.13 29.48 -13.67
C GLY A 335 9.65 28.27 -12.90
N GLU A 336 9.77 27.11 -13.56
CA GLU A 336 10.33 25.89 -12.96
C GLU A 336 11.82 26.05 -12.64
N SER A 337 12.60 26.75 -13.49
CA SER A 337 14.00 27.08 -13.23
C SER A 337 14.15 27.98 -12.01
N LEU A 338 13.30 29.01 -11.91
CA LEU A 338 13.31 29.92 -10.76
C LEU A 338 12.95 29.16 -9.46
N ALA A 339 11.92 28.33 -9.50
CA ALA A 339 11.53 27.50 -8.35
C ALA A 339 12.67 26.54 -7.92
N ALA A 340 13.38 25.94 -8.90
CA ALA A 340 14.53 25.09 -8.64
C ALA A 340 15.67 25.88 -7.97
N LEU A 341 15.98 27.09 -8.44
CA LEU A 341 17.02 27.95 -7.85
C LEU A 341 16.67 28.39 -6.42
N ILE A 342 15.41 28.78 -6.16
CA ILE A 342 14.94 29.16 -4.83
C ILE A 342 15.00 27.98 -3.85
N GLY A 343 14.66 26.79 -4.30
CA GLY A 343 14.68 25.57 -3.47
C GLY A 343 16.07 24.99 -3.23
N LEU A 344 17.08 25.37 -4.03
CA LEU A 344 18.41 24.78 -4.02
C LEU A 344 19.13 24.90 -2.67
N PRO A 345 19.15 26.06 -1.97
CA PRO A 345 19.84 26.17 -0.69
C PRO A 345 19.28 25.20 0.36
N TYR A 346 17.96 25.10 0.44
CA TYR A 346 17.34 24.17 1.37
C TYR A 346 17.51 22.69 0.93
N TRP A 347 17.57 22.42 -0.36
CA TRP A 347 17.89 21.07 -0.84
C TRP A 347 19.33 20.66 -0.48
N ILE A 348 20.32 21.57 -0.59
CA ILE A 348 21.71 21.30 -0.19
C ILE A 348 21.76 20.96 1.30
N PHE A 349 21.13 21.78 2.16
CA PHE A 349 21.00 21.49 3.58
C PHE A 349 20.33 20.12 3.81
N SER A 350 19.23 19.86 3.15
CA SER A 350 18.48 18.60 3.26
C SER A 350 19.31 17.40 2.81
N ALA A 351 20.08 17.53 1.73
CA ALA A 351 20.96 16.49 1.21
C ALA A 351 22.04 16.10 2.22
N ILE A 352 22.66 17.10 2.88
CA ILE A 352 23.70 16.88 3.88
C ILE A 352 23.13 16.24 5.14
N VAL A 353 22.09 16.85 5.72
CA VAL A 353 21.51 16.41 7.00
C VAL A 353 20.85 15.04 6.87
N SER A 354 20.22 14.75 5.75
CA SER A 354 19.58 13.43 5.52
C SER A 354 20.52 12.40 4.88
N ALA A 355 21.81 12.72 4.65
CA ALA A 355 22.77 11.82 4.01
C ALA A 355 22.84 10.42 4.65
N PRO A 356 22.92 10.26 5.98
CA PRO A 356 22.93 8.93 6.58
C PRO A 356 21.68 8.11 6.22
N MET A 357 20.52 8.74 6.11
CA MET A 357 19.27 8.05 5.77
C MET A 357 19.21 7.68 4.28
N TRP A 358 19.47 8.62 3.35
CA TRP A 358 19.33 8.31 1.93
C TRP A 358 20.46 7.44 1.40
N LEU A 359 21.66 7.50 1.97
CA LEU A 359 22.75 6.56 1.67
C LEU A 359 22.39 5.15 2.12
N THR A 360 21.91 4.99 3.37
CA THR A 360 21.42 3.70 3.90
C THR A 360 20.27 3.16 3.05
N TYR A 361 19.31 4.00 2.69
CA TYR A 361 18.21 3.63 1.79
C TYR A 361 18.72 3.11 0.45
N ASN A 362 19.63 3.82 -0.21
CA ASN A 362 20.18 3.40 -1.50
C ASN A 362 20.98 2.10 -1.38
N LEU A 363 21.77 1.92 -0.32
CA LEU A 363 22.52 0.70 -0.05
C LEU A 363 21.58 -0.50 0.15
N LEU A 364 20.57 -0.37 0.98
CA LEU A 364 19.61 -1.46 1.24
C LEU A 364 18.74 -1.77 0.02
N ARG A 365 18.30 -0.74 -0.69
CA ARG A 365 17.53 -0.88 -1.92
C ARG A 365 18.30 -1.63 -3.01
N SER A 366 19.61 -1.36 -3.17
CA SER A 366 20.44 -2.05 -4.17
C SER A 366 20.58 -3.56 -3.89
N LYS A 367 20.49 -3.95 -2.62
CA LYS A 367 20.52 -5.36 -2.18
C LYS A 367 19.17 -6.06 -2.23
N THR A 368 18.08 -5.31 -2.38
CA THR A 368 16.71 -5.84 -2.37
C THR A 368 16.33 -6.31 -3.78
N ARG A 369 16.17 -7.62 -3.97
CA ARG A 369 15.82 -8.21 -5.28
C ARG A 369 14.45 -7.80 -5.79
N ASP A 370 13.44 -7.77 -4.91
CA ASP A 370 12.10 -7.39 -5.25
C ASP A 370 11.90 -5.88 -5.04
N ARG A 371 11.62 -5.18 -6.14
CA ARG A 371 11.41 -3.73 -6.15
C ARG A 371 10.21 -3.27 -5.33
N ALA A 372 9.22 -4.14 -5.08
CA ALA A 372 8.06 -3.80 -4.27
C ALA A 372 8.42 -3.48 -2.80
N PHE A 373 9.59 -3.96 -2.32
CA PHE A 373 10.11 -3.62 -0.99
C PHE A 373 10.82 -2.26 -0.91
N HIS A 374 11.05 -1.56 -2.02
CA HIS A 374 11.79 -0.29 -1.99
C HIS A 374 11.12 0.76 -1.10
N ASN A 375 9.79 0.87 -1.13
CA ASN A 375 9.06 1.78 -0.25
C ASN A 375 9.14 1.36 1.22
N THR A 376 9.06 0.05 1.49
CA THR A 376 9.24 -0.52 2.84
C THR A 376 10.61 -0.20 3.41
N VAL A 377 11.66 -0.32 2.59
CA VAL A 377 13.04 0.07 2.99
C VAL A 377 13.11 1.54 3.34
N GLY A 378 12.55 2.43 2.51
CA GLY A 378 12.54 3.87 2.77
C GLY A 378 11.79 4.23 4.06
N PHE A 379 10.65 3.60 4.30
CA PHE A 379 9.88 3.74 5.53
C PHE A 379 10.68 3.27 6.75
N GLY A 380 11.29 2.07 6.68
CA GLY A 380 12.07 1.47 7.77
C GLY A 380 13.32 2.29 8.12
N VAL A 381 14.06 2.76 7.12
CA VAL A 381 15.24 3.62 7.32
C VAL A 381 14.86 4.91 8.04
N LYS A 382 13.78 5.56 7.61
CA LYS A 382 13.32 6.79 8.26
C LYS A 382 12.82 6.52 9.68
N LEU A 383 12.12 5.43 9.92
CA LEU A 383 11.64 5.05 11.24
C LEU A 383 12.81 4.78 12.20
N ALA A 384 13.84 4.06 11.73
CA ALA A 384 14.98 3.66 12.56
C ALA A 384 15.97 4.82 12.81
N LEU A 385 16.31 5.59 11.79
CA LEU A 385 17.35 6.61 11.87
C LEU A 385 16.80 8.02 12.10
N GLY A 386 15.56 8.31 11.71
CA GLY A 386 15.03 9.68 11.70
C GLY A 386 15.03 10.33 13.08
N ILE A 387 14.54 9.64 14.10
CA ILE A 387 14.50 10.15 15.48
C ILE A 387 15.89 10.30 16.05
N ILE A 388 16.77 9.31 15.85
CA ILE A 388 18.13 9.28 16.37
C ILE A 388 18.93 10.47 15.79
N LEU A 389 18.90 10.63 14.48
CA LEU A 389 19.62 11.71 13.80
C LEU A 389 19.07 13.09 14.18
N PHE A 390 17.75 13.21 14.32
CA PHE A 390 17.13 14.45 14.78
C PHE A 390 17.67 14.86 16.17
N LEU A 391 17.72 13.92 17.11
CA LEU A 391 18.24 14.18 18.46
C LEU A 391 19.71 14.56 18.41
N ILE A 392 20.55 13.82 17.67
CA ILE A 392 21.98 14.11 17.51
C ILE A 392 22.17 15.53 16.94
N TYR A 393 21.51 15.87 15.85
CA TYR A 393 21.66 17.17 15.22
C TYR A 393 21.11 18.32 16.08
N THR A 394 20.04 18.08 16.81
CA THR A 394 19.51 19.07 17.76
C THR A 394 20.53 19.35 18.87
N ILE A 395 21.07 18.30 19.51
CA ILE A 395 22.09 18.45 20.56
C ILE A 395 23.32 19.21 20.00
N LEU A 396 23.83 18.79 18.85
CA LEU A 396 24.98 19.43 18.22
C LEU A 396 24.69 20.91 17.90
N ALA A 397 23.50 21.21 17.39
CA ALA A 397 23.10 22.59 17.08
C ALA A 397 23.13 23.47 18.34
N PHE A 398 22.54 23.00 19.44
CA PHE A 398 22.50 23.77 20.70
C PHE A 398 23.89 23.87 21.38
N CYS A 399 24.78 22.92 21.14
CA CYS A 399 26.17 23.02 21.61
C CYS A 399 27.04 24.01 20.81
N LEU A 400 26.77 24.16 19.51
CA LEU A 400 27.64 24.89 18.58
C LEU A 400 27.11 26.27 18.16
N LEU A 401 25.80 26.52 18.29
CA LEU A 401 25.15 27.71 17.78
C LEU A 401 24.40 28.46 18.90
N PRO A 402 24.23 29.79 18.79
CA PRO A 402 23.30 30.52 19.63
C PRO A 402 21.88 29.95 19.51
N TRP A 403 21.13 29.96 20.61
CA TRP A 403 19.84 29.22 20.69
C TRP A 403 18.82 29.51 19.57
N PRO A 404 18.68 30.76 19.03
CA PRO A 404 17.71 30.99 17.95
C PRO A 404 18.07 30.23 16.67
N PHE A 405 19.40 30.18 16.34
CA PHE A 405 19.89 29.43 15.16
C PHE A 405 19.84 27.94 15.40
N ALA A 406 20.16 27.48 16.61
CA ALA A 406 20.03 26.07 16.99
C ALA A 406 18.58 25.56 16.84
N LEU A 407 17.61 26.35 17.29
CA LEU A 407 16.18 26.05 17.13
C LEU A 407 15.80 26.01 15.64
N ALA A 408 16.22 27.01 14.85
CA ALA A 408 15.93 27.06 13.42
C ALA A 408 16.50 25.83 12.68
N VAL A 409 17.76 25.47 12.94
CA VAL A 409 18.40 24.27 12.36
C VAL A 409 17.64 23.02 12.77
N SER A 410 17.30 22.86 14.05
CA SER A 410 16.54 21.70 14.55
C SER A 410 15.17 21.56 13.85
N LEU A 411 14.42 22.63 13.70
CA LEU A 411 13.14 22.65 13.00
C LEU A 411 13.29 22.31 11.51
N LEU A 412 14.33 22.81 10.83
CA LEU A 412 14.60 22.52 9.43
C LEU A 412 15.05 21.07 9.18
N THR A 413 15.58 20.38 10.19
CA THR A 413 15.96 18.95 10.03
C THR A 413 14.74 18.05 9.90
N ILE A 414 13.59 18.39 10.50
CA ILE A 414 12.38 17.54 10.51
C ILE A 414 11.88 17.20 9.09
N PRO A 415 11.66 18.19 8.18
CA PRO A 415 11.21 17.90 6.82
C PRO A 415 12.35 17.54 5.84
N SER A 416 13.62 17.67 6.24
CA SER A 416 14.77 17.56 5.32
C SER A 416 14.80 16.26 4.50
N TYR A 417 14.53 15.10 5.12
CA TYR A 417 14.50 13.82 4.40
C TYR A 417 13.41 13.76 3.34
N SER A 418 12.22 14.28 3.64
CA SER A 418 11.12 14.36 2.69
C SER A 418 11.41 15.37 1.58
N MET A 419 11.97 16.54 1.94
CA MET A 419 12.32 17.59 1.00
C MET A 419 13.39 17.13 0.00
N PHE A 420 14.39 16.36 0.44
CA PHE A 420 15.40 15.79 -0.45
C PHE A 420 14.77 14.98 -1.60
N PHE A 421 13.80 14.11 -1.29
CA PHE A 421 13.13 13.31 -2.31
C PHE A 421 12.16 14.14 -3.17
N ASP A 422 11.44 15.07 -2.56
CA ASP A 422 10.44 15.90 -3.26
C ASP A 422 11.14 16.86 -4.25
N TYR A 423 12.25 17.45 -3.86
CA TYR A 423 13.06 18.29 -4.75
C TYR A 423 13.65 17.48 -5.92
N ASN A 424 14.24 16.32 -5.62
CA ASN A 424 14.78 15.44 -6.67
C ASN A 424 13.70 14.99 -7.67
N GLU A 425 12.47 14.76 -7.21
CA GLU A 425 11.34 14.46 -8.09
C GLU A 425 10.93 15.68 -8.93
N GLY A 426 10.89 16.87 -8.32
CA GLY A 426 10.66 18.14 -9.04
C GLY A 426 11.70 18.35 -10.15
N MET A 427 12.99 18.18 -9.84
CA MET A 427 14.10 18.27 -10.81
C MET A 427 13.98 17.23 -11.92
N ARG A 428 13.57 16.02 -11.60
CA ARG A 428 13.36 14.96 -12.60
C ARG A 428 12.25 15.32 -13.58
N ARG A 429 11.16 15.93 -13.08
CA ARG A 429 10.05 16.42 -13.92
C ARG A 429 10.49 17.58 -14.77
N PHE A 430 11.17 18.55 -14.23
CA PHE A 430 11.73 19.69 -14.92
C PHE A 430 12.66 19.26 -16.08
N ILE A 431 13.62 18.36 -15.81
CA ILE A 431 14.49 17.81 -16.85
C ILE A 431 13.70 17.05 -17.93
N SER A 432 12.65 16.33 -17.53
CA SER A 432 11.75 15.64 -18.47
C SER A 432 11.03 16.63 -19.40
N ASP A 433 10.58 17.76 -18.86
CA ASP A 433 9.88 18.79 -19.64
C ASP A 433 10.82 19.45 -20.68
N ILE A 434 12.08 19.73 -20.30
CA ILE A 434 13.12 20.21 -21.21
C ILE A 434 13.39 19.18 -22.33
N ARG A 435 13.58 17.91 -21.98
CA ARG A 435 13.85 16.84 -22.96
C ARG A 435 12.71 16.69 -23.97
N LEU A 436 11.46 16.78 -23.51
CA LEU A 436 10.30 16.69 -24.40
C LEU A 436 10.26 17.85 -25.41
N MET A 437 10.86 19.03 -25.13
CA MET A 437 10.90 20.13 -26.12
C MET A 437 11.68 19.73 -27.37
N GLY A 438 12.74 18.95 -27.23
CA GLY A 438 13.55 18.45 -28.36
C GLY A 438 12.93 17.26 -29.10
N GLU A 439 11.96 16.54 -28.48
CA GLU A 439 11.43 15.27 -29.00
C GLU A 439 10.15 15.41 -29.82
N LYS A 440 10.26 15.98 -31.03
CA LYS A 440 9.13 16.14 -31.94
C LYS A 440 8.46 14.80 -32.32
N GLY A 441 9.27 13.74 -32.50
CA GLY A 441 8.77 12.41 -32.87
C GLY A 441 7.87 11.80 -31.78
N LEU A 442 8.25 11.90 -30.50
CA LEU A 442 7.42 11.42 -29.40
C LEU A 442 6.12 12.21 -29.28
N ARG A 443 6.14 13.51 -29.48
CA ARG A 443 4.92 14.34 -29.52
C ARG A 443 3.96 13.91 -30.63
N LYS A 444 4.50 13.58 -31.82
CA LYS A 444 3.69 13.08 -32.95
C LYS A 444 3.06 11.73 -32.60
N SER A 445 3.84 10.77 -32.13
CA SER A 445 3.33 9.44 -31.74
C SER A 445 2.29 9.52 -30.62
N TYR A 446 2.50 10.37 -29.60
CA TYR A 446 1.51 10.62 -28.55
C TYR A 446 0.16 11.09 -29.12
N LYS A 447 0.19 12.11 -29.99
CA LYS A 447 -1.03 12.64 -30.62
C LYS A 447 -1.71 11.61 -31.51
N GLU A 448 -0.94 10.80 -32.22
CA GLU A 448 -1.46 9.73 -33.09
C GLU A 448 -2.18 8.66 -32.26
N ILE A 449 -1.58 8.15 -31.18
CA ILE A 449 -2.20 7.18 -30.28
C ILE A 449 -3.54 7.71 -29.76
N VAL A 450 -3.56 8.94 -29.23
CA VAL A 450 -4.78 9.55 -28.70
C VAL A 450 -5.84 9.73 -29.80
N LYS A 451 -5.44 10.20 -30.99
CA LYS A 451 -6.35 10.40 -32.13
C LYS A 451 -6.95 9.06 -32.59
N THR A 452 -6.12 8.02 -32.72
CA THR A 452 -6.58 6.69 -33.13
C THR A 452 -7.61 6.15 -32.13
N PHE A 453 -7.27 6.17 -30.82
CA PHE A 453 -8.20 5.68 -29.81
C PHE A 453 -9.54 6.43 -29.82
N ASN A 454 -9.53 7.76 -29.84
CA ASN A 454 -10.75 8.56 -29.81
C ASN A 454 -11.59 8.51 -31.10
N LYS A 455 -10.99 8.08 -32.22
CA LYS A 455 -11.71 7.95 -33.50
C LYS A 455 -12.34 6.57 -33.66
N GLU A 456 -11.68 5.54 -33.20
CA GLU A 456 -12.02 4.14 -33.48
C GLU A 456 -12.78 3.46 -32.33
N PHE A 457 -12.65 4.00 -31.12
CA PHE A 457 -13.19 3.46 -29.85
C PHE A 457 -13.87 4.54 -29.01
#